data_45c66d7a127b5334150863e450c182e9
#
_entry.id   45c66d7a127b5334150863e450c182e9
#
_cell.length_a   1.000
_cell.length_b   1.000
_cell.length_c   1.000
_cell.angle_alpha   90.00
_cell.angle_beta   90.00
_cell.angle_gamma   90.00
#
_symmetry.space_group_name_H-M   'P 1'
#
loop_
_entity.id
_entity.type
_entity.pdbx_description
1 polymer ?
#
loop_
_entity_poly.entity_id
_entity_poly.type
_entity_poly.pdbx_seq_one_letter_code
_entity_poly.pdbx_strand_id
1 'polypeptide(L)'
;MVHIKRAYEPARSADGQRILIDRLWPRGLRKDKAHFDEWLKAIAPSDQLRKWFGHDPRRWEEFRQRYRRELDTPAAQELLEGLARRAGHGTVTLIYSAHDEFHNDAVVLAEELARIMAGGKRPARRASTPGSSRARA
;
A
#
# COMPACT_ATOMS: atom_id res chain seq x y z
N MET A 1 -2.50 0.97 14.45
CA MET A 1 -3.78 0.71 13.73
C MET A 1 -3.71 1.25 12.32
N VAL A 2 -4.23 0.50 11.36
CA VAL A 2 -4.21 0.91 9.95
C VAL A 2 -5.64 1.16 9.49
N HIS A 3 -5.87 2.36 8.93
CA HIS A 3 -7.13 2.71 8.27
C HIS A 3 -6.85 3.00 6.80
N ILE A 4 -7.87 2.93 5.97
CA ILE A 4 -7.80 3.42 4.60
C ILE A 4 -8.89 4.47 4.40
N LYS A 5 -8.60 5.47 3.56
CA LYS A 5 -9.51 6.60 3.43
C LYS A 5 -9.31 7.27 2.08
N ARG A 6 -10.40 7.71 1.46
CA ARG A 6 -10.29 8.44 0.19
C ARG A 6 -9.69 9.83 0.43
N ALA A 7 -8.89 10.26 -0.54
CA ALA A 7 -8.19 11.54 -0.47
C ALA A 7 -9.13 12.74 -0.34
N TYR A 8 -10.35 12.58 -0.81
CA TYR A 8 -11.33 13.68 -0.86
C TYR A 8 -12.17 13.80 0.40
N GLU A 9 -12.02 12.88 1.34
CA GLU A 9 -12.71 12.98 2.62
C GLU A 9 -11.94 13.93 3.53
N PRO A 10 -12.65 14.68 4.39
CA PRO A 10 -12.00 15.65 5.28
C PRO A 10 -10.99 14.97 6.22
N ALA A 11 -9.88 15.66 6.46
CA ALA A 11 -8.89 15.20 7.44
C ALA A 11 -9.50 15.28 8.85
N ARG A 12 -9.18 14.26 9.66
CA ARG A 12 -9.63 14.21 11.05
C ARG A 12 -8.46 13.83 11.93
N SER A 13 -8.46 14.26 13.17
CA SER A 13 -7.40 13.93 14.10
C SER A 13 -7.28 12.41 14.30
N ALA A 14 -8.41 11.70 14.23
CA ALA A 14 -8.38 10.24 14.38
C ALA A 14 -7.66 9.53 13.24
N ASP A 15 -7.38 10.23 12.13
CA ASP A 15 -6.62 9.63 11.02
C ASP A 15 -5.17 9.33 11.41
N GLY A 16 -4.65 9.99 12.43
CA GLY A 16 -3.23 9.86 12.75
C GLY A 16 -2.37 10.35 11.61
N GLN A 17 -1.36 9.57 11.25
CA GLN A 17 -0.51 9.91 10.11
C GLN A 17 -1.25 9.61 8.81
N ARG A 18 -1.36 10.62 7.96
CA ARG A 18 -2.07 10.52 6.69
C ARG A 18 -1.04 10.36 5.58
N ILE A 19 -1.03 9.19 4.96
CA ILE A 19 0.01 8.84 3.99
C ILE A 19 -0.62 8.54 2.64
N LEU A 20 -0.35 9.40 1.66
CA LEU A 20 -0.82 9.16 0.29
C LEU A 20 0.02 8.05 -0.32
N ILE A 21 -0.65 7.01 -0.82
CA ILE A 21 0.05 5.83 -1.34
C ILE A 21 -0.15 5.63 -2.84
N ASP A 22 -0.81 6.56 -3.50
CA ASP A 22 -1.00 6.50 -4.95
C ASP A 22 0.24 7.03 -5.68
N ARG A 23 0.41 6.58 -6.92
CA ARG A 23 1.50 7.05 -7.76
C ARG A 23 1.31 8.50 -8.21
N LEU A 24 0.05 8.90 -8.42
CA LEU A 24 -0.28 10.23 -8.91
C LEU A 24 -0.97 11.04 -7.81
N TRP A 25 -0.78 12.35 -7.88
CA TRP A 25 -1.48 13.27 -6.98
C TRP A 25 -2.99 13.21 -7.27
N PRO A 26 -3.85 13.23 -6.24
CA PRO A 26 -5.31 13.19 -6.47
C PRO A 26 -5.78 14.37 -7.31
N ARG A 27 -6.52 14.06 -8.35
CA ARG A 27 -6.97 15.07 -9.30
C ARG A 27 -7.86 16.10 -8.61
N GLY A 28 -7.57 17.38 -8.84
CA GLY A 28 -8.38 18.48 -8.33
C GLY A 28 -8.16 18.81 -6.87
N LEU A 29 -7.27 18.11 -6.18
CA LEU A 29 -7.04 18.35 -4.76
C LEU A 29 -5.88 19.33 -4.60
N ARG A 30 -6.14 20.49 -3.97
CA ARG A 30 -5.10 21.48 -3.71
C ARG A 30 -4.18 20.98 -2.59
N LYS A 31 -2.89 21.27 -2.72
CA LYS A 31 -1.92 20.81 -1.73
C LYS A 31 -2.19 21.40 -0.35
N ASP A 32 -2.62 22.66 -0.29
CA ASP A 32 -2.92 23.30 0.99
C ASP A 32 -4.19 22.77 1.65
N LYS A 33 -4.99 21.97 0.95
CA LYS A 33 -6.19 21.36 1.50
C LYS A 33 -6.03 19.87 1.76
N ALA A 34 -4.93 19.28 1.32
CA ALA A 34 -4.76 17.83 1.36
C ALA A 34 -4.46 17.30 2.76
N HIS A 35 -3.62 18.01 3.51
CA HIS A 35 -3.22 17.62 4.86
C HIS A 35 -2.63 16.22 4.92
N PHE A 36 -1.79 15.86 3.93
CA PHE A 36 -1.06 14.60 3.95
C PHE A 36 0.27 14.83 4.68
N ASP A 37 0.60 13.89 5.56
CA ASP A 37 1.87 13.94 6.27
C ASP A 37 3.01 13.48 5.39
N GLU A 38 2.70 12.60 4.43
CA GLU A 38 3.72 12.05 3.55
C GLU A 38 3.08 11.55 2.26
N TRP A 39 3.81 11.61 1.17
CA TRP A 39 3.43 10.97 -0.09
C TRP A 39 4.44 9.86 -0.35
N LEU A 40 4.03 8.61 -0.11
CA LEU A 40 4.91 7.45 -0.24
C LEU A 40 4.73 6.81 -1.61
N LYS A 41 5.16 7.55 -2.62
CA LYS A 41 4.97 7.15 -4.02
C LYS A 41 5.65 5.81 -4.33
N ALA A 42 6.76 5.53 -3.67
CA ALA A 42 7.56 4.34 -3.96
C ALA A 42 6.84 3.03 -3.66
N ILE A 43 5.76 3.07 -2.86
CA ILE A 43 5.02 1.86 -2.52
C ILE A 43 3.81 1.64 -3.44
N ALA A 44 3.53 2.59 -4.32
CA ALA A 44 2.39 2.50 -5.25
C ALA A 44 2.60 1.40 -6.27
N PRO A 45 1.51 0.88 -6.86
CA PRO A 45 1.66 -0.05 -8.00
C PRO A 45 2.39 0.63 -9.14
N SER A 46 3.09 -0.14 -9.96
CA SER A 46 3.75 0.41 -11.12
C SER A 46 2.74 1.10 -12.04
N ASP A 47 3.23 2.03 -12.85
CA ASP A 47 2.36 2.73 -13.79
C ASP A 47 1.73 1.74 -14.76
N GLN A 48 2.50 0.74 -15.19
CA GLN A 48 2.01 -0.28 -16.09
C GLN A 48 0.86 -1.07 -15.46
N LEU A 49 1.03 -1.50 -14.22
CA LEU A 49 -0.01 -2.27 -13.53
C LEU A 49 -1.25 -1.42 -13.29
N ARG A 50 -1.06 -0.17 -12.89
CA ARG A 50 -2.15 0.75 -12.65
C ARG A 50 -3.00 0.94 -13.91
N LYS A 51 -2.35 1.14 -15.04
CA LYS A 51 -3.05 1.33 -16.30
C LYS A 51 -3.78 0.07 -16.75
N TRP A 52 -3.13 -1.09 -16.57
CA TRP A 52 -3.77 -2.35 -16.93
C TRP A 52 -5.04 -2.59 -16.11
N PHE A 53 -4.97 -2.30 -14.80
CA PHE A 53 -6.13 -2.49 -13.92
C PHE A 53 -7.29 -1.58 -14.35
N GLY A 54 -7.02 -0.30 -14.59
CA GLY A 54 -8.01 0.65 -15.10
C GLY A 54 -9.28 0.73 -14.28
N HIS A 55 -9.21 0.48 -12.97
CA HIS A 55 -10.36 0.49 -12.06
C HIS A 55 -11.44 -0.52 -12.47
N ASP A 56 -11.06 -1.61 -13.12
CA ASP A 56 -12.00 -2.64 -13.54
C ASP A 56 -12.10 -3.73 -12.48
N PRO A 57 -13.24 -3.82 -11.75
CA PRO A 57 -13.38 -4.83 -10.68
C PRO A 57 -13.19 -6.27 -11.16
N ARG A 58 -13.44 -6.53 -12.45
CA ARG A 58 -13.25 -7.88 -12.99
C ARG A 58 -11.79 -8.28 -13.02
N ARG A 59 -10.87 -7.31 -12.94
CA ARG A 59 -9.43 -7.57 -12.92
C ARG A 59 -8.86 -7.54 -11.51
N TRP A 60 -9.72 -7.45 -10.51
CA TRP A 60 -9.28 -7.22 -9.13
C TRP A 60 -8.35 -8.32 -8.60
N GLU A 61 -8.75 -9.59 -8.75
CA GLU A 61 -7.92 -10.66 -8.21
C GLU A 61 -6.55 -10.73 -8.87
N GLU A 62 -6.50 -10.53 -10.17
CA GLU A 62 -5.22 -10.52 -10.86
C GLU A 62 -4.40 -9.28 -10.47
N PHE A 63 -5.06 -8.14 -10.31
CA PHE A 63 -4.39 -6.93 -9.84
C PHE A 63 -3.75 -7.17 -8.47
N ARG A 64 -4.50 -7.75 -7.53
CA ARG A 64 -3.97 -8.06 -6.20
C ARG A 64 -2.72 -8.93 -6.29
N GLN A 65 -2.78 -9.99 -7.08
CA GLN A 65 -1.65 -10.89 -7.22
C GLN A 65 -0.44 -10.20 -7.82
N ARG A 66 -0.66 -9.41 -8.86
CA ARG A 66 0.44 -8.70 -9.51
C ARG A 66 1.05 -7.65 -8.60
N TYR A 67 0.21 -6.91 -7.87
CA TYR A 67 0.70 -5.88 -6.96
C TYR A 67 1.50 -6.52 -5.83
N ARG A 68 1.03 -7.63 -5.29
CA ARG A 68 1.78 -8.34 -4.26
C ARG A 68 3.15 -8.77 -4.76
N ARG A 69 3.26 -9.16 -6.02
CA ARG A 69 4.56 -9.49 -6.59
C ARG A 69 5.46 -8.28 -6.69
N GLU A 70 4.88 -7.13 -7.07
CA GLU A 70 5.66 -5.90 -7.10
C GLU A 70 6.14 -5.51 -5.70
N LEU A 71 5.34 -5.79 -4.69
CA LEU A 71 5.70 -5.49 -3.31
C LEU A 71 6.72 -6.49 -2.75
N ASP A 72 6.97 -7.58 -3.46
CA ASP A 72 7.88 -8.62 -3.01
C ASP A 72 9.32 -8.32 -3.41
N THR A 73 9.80 -7.15 -3.01
CA THR A 73 11.19 -6.73 -3.20
C THR A 73 11.72 -6.25 -1.86
N PRO A 74 13.04 -6.30 -1.65
CA PRO A 74 13.59 -5.80 -0.39
C PRO A 74 13.21 -4.36 -0.10
N ALA A 75 13.25 -3.49 -1.09
CA ALA A 75 12.94 -2.07 -0.90
C ALA A 75 11.48 -1.88 -0.49
N ALA A 76 10.55 -2.55 -1.17
CA ALA A 76 9.13 -2.43 -0.83
C ALA A 76 8.83 -3.03 0.53
N GLN A 77 9.47 -4.16 0.86
CA GLN A 77 9.26 -4.80 2.15
C GLN A 77 9.78 -3.94 3.29
N GLU A 78 10.88 -3.23 3.08
CA GLU A 78 11.38 -2.30 4.08
C GLU A 78 10.39 -1.18 4.34
N LEU A 79 9.79 -0.65 3.29
CA LEU A 79 8.76 0.39 3.43
C LEU A 79 7.55 -0.13 4.18
N LEU A 80 7.09 -1.34 3.84
CA LEU A 80 5.94 -1.95 4.53
C LEU A 80 6.24 -2.17 6.00
N GLU A 81 7.43 -2.66 6.33
CA GLU A 81 7.81 -2.86 7.72
C GLU A 81 7.86 -1.55 8.48
N GLY A 82 8.32 -0.49 7.83
CA GLY A 82 8.33 0.84 8.43
C GLY A 82 6.91 1.32 8.74
N LEU A 83 5.98 1.13 7.82
CA LEU A 83 4.59 1.48 8.05
C LEU A 83 3.98 0.65 9.18
N ALA A 84 4.29 -0.64 9.21
CA ALA A 84 3.79 -1.53 10.27
C ALA A 84 4.27 -1.07 11.63
N ARG A 85 5.54 -0.67 11.75
CA ARG A 85 6.06 -0.14 13.01
C ARG A 85 5.32 1.11 13.44
N ARG A 86 5.10 2.03 12.51
CA ARG A 86 4.35 3.27 12.82
C ARG A 86 2.94 2.94 13.30
N ALA A 87 2.28 1.99 12.62
CA ALA A 87 0.92 1.59 12.99
C ALA A 87 0.87 0.90 14.34
N GLY A 88 1.98 0.31 14.77
CA GLY A 88 2.08 -0.29 16.10
C GLY A 88 2.18 0.73 17.22
N HIS A 89 2.53 1.98 16.90
CA HIS A 89 2.68 3.05 17.86
C HIS A 89 1.58 4.12 17.77
N GLY A 90 0.65 3.96 16.85
CA GLY A 90 -0.42 4.92 16.67
C GLY A 90 -1.27 4.53 15.47
N THR A 91 -1.96 5.51 14.90
CA THR A 91 -2.80 5.26 13.73
C THR A 91 -2.09 5.74 12.46
N VAL A 92 -2.12 4.91 11.44
CA VAL A 92 -1.67 5.25 10.09
C VAL A 92 -2.88 5.10 9.17
N THR A 93 -3.19 6.14 8.42
CA THR A 93 -4.27 6.10 7.43
C THR A 93 -3.66 6.16 6.04
N LEU A 94 -3.90 5.10 5.27
CA LEU A 94 -3.45 5.03 3.88
C LEU A 94 -4.48 5.76 3.02
N ILE A 95 -4.01 6.75 2.28
CA ILE A 95 -4.88 7.64 1.50
C ILE A 95 -4.80 7.23 0.03
N TYR A 96 -5.95 7.07 -0.58
CA TYR A 96 -6.08 6.71 -2.00
C TYR A 96 -7.14 7.58 -2.66
N SER A 97 -7.15 7.66 -4.00
CA SER A 97 -8.08 8.55 -4.70
C SER A 97 -9.18 7.83 -5.46
N ALA A 98 -9.10 6.51 -5.66
CA ALA A 98 -10.11 5.77 -6.42
C ALA A 98 -11.50 5.92 -5.82
N HIS A 99 -12.53 5.88 -6.68
CA HIS A 99 -13.92 5.88 -6.21
C HIS A 99 -14.30 4.57 -5.54
N ASP A 100 -13.77 3.45 -6.03
CA ASP A 100 -14.12 2.13 -5.53
C ASP A 100 -13.39 1.89 -4.22
N GLU A 101 -14.16 1.82 -3.12
CA GLU A 101 -13.59 1.67 -1.79
C GLU A 101 -13.13 0.25 -1.49
N PHE A 102 -13.52 -0.71 -2.34
CA PHE A 102 -13.22 -2.12 -2.08
C PHE A 102 -12.15 -2.67 -3.02
N HIS A 103 -11.86 -2.00 -4.12
CA HIS A 103 -10.94 -2.49 -5.14
C HIS A 103 -9.93 -1.40 -5.51
N ASN A 104 -8.98 -1.18 -4.59
CA ASN A 104 -7.95 -0.16 -4.79
C ASN A 104 -6.64 -0.60 -4.15
N ASP A 105 -5.57 0.14 -4.44
CA ASP A 105 -4.24 -0.20 -3.95
C ASP A 105 -4.14 -0.17 -2.42
N ALA A 106 -4.85 0.74 -1.75
CA ALA A 106 -4.80 0.81 -0.30
C ALA A 106 -5.33 -0.45 0.36
N VAL A 107 -6.34 -1.10 -0.25
CA VAL A 107 -6.87 -2.36 0.27
C VAL A 107 -5.77 -3.42 0.30
N VAL A 108 -5.00 -3.54 -0.78
CA VAL A 108 -3.91 -4.53 -0.83
C VAL A 108 -2.84 -4.22 0.21
N LEU A 109 -2.46 -2.94 0.32
CA LEU A 109 -1.46 -2.54 1.31
C LEU A 109 -1.92 -2.81 2.73
N ALA A 110 -3.20 -2.53 3.02
CA ALA A 110 -3.74 -2.79 4.36
C ALA A 110 -3.71 -4.29 4.67
N GLU A 111 -4.00 -5.13 3.68
CA GLU A 111 -3.90 -6.58 3.86
C GLU A 111 -2.48 -7.02 4.17
N GLU A 112 -1.51 -6.46 3.45
CA GLU A 112 -0.09 -6.80 3.69
C GLU A 112 0.36 -6.33 5.07
N LEU A 113 -0.04 -5.13 5.47
CA LEU A 113 0.31 -4.61 6.78
C LEU A 113 -0.32 -5.43 7.90
N ALA A 114 -1.58 -5.83 7.73
CA ALA A 114 -2.25 -6.66 8.74
C ALA A 114 -1.50 -7.97 8.96
N ARG A 115 -1.03 -8.57 7.87
CA ARG A 115 -0.27 -9.82 7.97
C ARG A 115 1.05 -9.61 8.71
N ILE A 116 1.77 -8.55 8.39
CA ILE A 116 3.05 -8.24 9.06
C ILE A 116 2.81 -7.97 10.53
N MET A 117 1.79 -7.18 10.86
CA MET A 117 1.51 -6.81 12.25
C MET A 117 1.03 -7.99 13.08
N ALA A 118 0.44 -8.99 12.44
CA ALA A 118 0.05 -10.21 13.13
C ALA A 118 1.22 -11.16 13.34
N GLY A 119 2.45 -10.75 12.96
CA GLY A 119 3.63 -11.58 13.09
C GLY A 119 3.78 -12.61 12.00
N GLY A 120 2.93 -12.54 10.96
CA GLY A 120 3.00 -13.46 9.86
C GLY A 120 4.15 -13.14 8.93
N LYS A 121 4.79 -14.17 8.42
CA LYS A 121 5.80 -14.00 7.40
C LYS A 121 5.13 -14.09 6.04
N ARG A 122 5.72 -13.39 5.07
CA ARG A 122 5.25 -13.53 3.72
C ARG A 122 5.45 -14.97 3.26
N PRO A 123 4.61 -15.45 2.35
CA PRO A 123 4.86 -16.76 1.74
C PRO A 123 6.28 -16.80 1.20
N ALA A 124 6.97 -17.92 1.41
CA ALA A 124 8.35 -18.05 0.98
C ALA A 124 8.46 -17.78 -0.52
N ARG A 125 9.49 -16.98 -0.89
CA ARG A 125 9.84 -16.83 -2.28
C ARG A 125 10.52 -18.09 -2.75
N ARG A 126 10.22 -18.44 -3.86
CA ARG A 126 10.90 -19.60 -4.40
C ARG A 126 12.22 -19.18 -4.90
N ALA A 127 12.50 -19.12 -4.15
CA ALA A 127 13.49 -18.88 -4.36
C ALA A 127 14.31 -18.84 -4.60
N SER A 128 14.09 -18.66 -4.53
CA SER A 128 14.83 -18.65 -4.61
C SER A 128 15.50 -18.85 -4.38
N THR A 129 15.41 -19.15 -4.12
CA THR A 129 16.16 -19.37 -3.74
C THR A 129 16.74 -19.71 -3.57
N PRO A 130 17.17 -20.08 -3.67
CA PRO A 130 17.94 -20.30 -3.30
C PRO A 130 18.51 -20.29 -3.27
N GLY A 131 18.62 -20.13 -3.36
CA GLY A 131 19.19 -20.06 -3.33
C GLY A 131 19.25 -19.80 -2.99
N SER A 132 19.39 -19.88 -2.91
CA SER A 132 19.58 -19.66 -2.58
C SER A 132 19.54 -19.44 -2.11
N SER A 133 19.71 -19.50 -1.90
CA SER A 133 19.87 -19.31 -1.49
C SER A 133 19.91 -19.05 -1.02
N ARG A 134 20.16 -18.93 -0.89
CA ARG A 134 20.30 -18.64 -0.39
C ARG A 134 20.41 -18.42 0.39
N ALA A 135 20.65 -18.39 0.58
CA ALA A 135 20.63 -18.26 1.26
C ALA A 135 20.28 -17.65 1.93
N ARG A 136 19.96 -17.35 2.10
CA ARG A 136 19.51 -16.87 2.67
C ARG A 136 19.05 -17.00 3.30
N ALA A 137 18.80 -16.97 3.38
CA ALA A 137 18.36 -17.32 3.71
C ALA A 137 18.05 -17.38 3.79
#